data_7106bff8e98463027ccce472cfae8317
#
_entry.id   7106bff8e98463027ccce472cfae8317
#
_cell.length_a   1.000
_cell.length_b   1.000
_cell.length_c   1.000
_cell.angle_alpha   90.00
_cell.angle_beta   90.00
_cell.angle_gamma   90.00
#
_symmetry.space_group_name_H-M   'P 1'
#
loop_
_entity.id
_entity.type
_entity.pdbx_description
1 polymer ?
#
loop_
_entity_poly.entity_id
_entity_poly.type
_entity_poly.pdbx_seq_one_letter_code
_entity_poly.pdbx_strand_id
1 'polypeptide(L)'
;MSIEIRNIHKQFGDFQALGDVSLDIESGELIALLGPSGCGKTTLLRIIAGLETADRGTILFSGEDTTHVHVRERQVGFVFQHYALFRHMTVFENVAFGLRVKPRSERPSEAQIKHKVHELLSLVQLDWLADRYPSQLSGGQRQRIALARALAVEPKVLLLDEPFGALDAKVRKELRRWLRRLHDDLNVTTIFVTHDQEEALEVADRVVVMNRGQVEQVGSPQQVWEHPASPFVYGFLGDVNLFHGRAHEGEMHIGIEGQTVRVASPEHRDVQDAKASVYVRPHDLDVRRYTHGDEGIVAQLTRAIVVGPTARLELIAVEGDSPSQEQIIEAQIPASQFYDQGFAEGDTLLLTPRKARVFVAA
;
A
#
# COMPACT_ATOMS: atom_id res chain seq x y z
N MET A 1 -11.36 19.52 0.36
CA MET A 1 -12.50 19.21 1.26
C MET A 1 -12.05 18.15 2.24
N SER A 2 -12.08 18.41 3.56
CA SER A 2 -11.74 17.41 4.58
C SER A 2 -12.84 16.35 4.73
N ILE A 3 -12.44 15.16 5.19
CA ILE A 3 -13.36 14.05 5.45
C ILE A 3 -13.09 13.53 6.84
N GLU A 4 -14.15 13.43 7.65
CA GLU A 4 -14.08 12.81 8.97
C GLU A 4 -14.94 11.55 8.97
N ILE A 5 -14.32 10.45 9.34
CA ILE A 5 -14.92 9.13 9.46
C ILE A 5 -14.98 8.81 10.94
N ARG A 6 -16.14 8.54 11.48
CA ARG A 6 -16.35 8.32 12.92
C ARG A 6 -17.07 6.98 13.17
N ASN A 7 -16.37 6.06 13.81
CA ASN A 7 -16.90 4.78 14.32
C ASN A 7 -17.72 3.99 13.28
N ILE A 8 -17.22 3.89 12.05
CA ILE A 8 -17.91 3.17 10.98
C ILE A 8 -17.89 1.68 11.22
N HIS A 9 -19.09 1.08 11.23
CA HIS A 9 -19.33 -0.35 11.26
C HIS A 9 -20.09 -0.79 10.02
N LYS A 10 -19.72 -1.95 9.47
CA LYS A 10 -20.43 -2.59 8.36
C LYS A 10 -20.35 -4.10 8.46
N GLN A 11 -21.49 -4.76 8.36
CA GLN A 11 -21.62 -6.21 8.36
C GLN A 11 -22.40 -6.67 7.12
N PHE A 12 -21.99 -7.79 6.53
CA PHE A 12 -22.69 -8.47 5.45
C PHE A 12 -23.00 -9.91 5.91
N GLY A 13 -24.25 -10.17 6.30
CA GLY A 13 -24.62 -11.42 6.96
C GLY A 13 -23.78 -11.62 8.22
N ASP A 14 -23.04 -12.72 8.30
CA ASP A 14 -22.15 -13.03 9.44
C ASP A 14 -20.73 -12.44 9.28
N PHE A 15 -20.44 -11.79 8.14
CA PHE A 15 -19.11 -11.24 7.87
C PHE A 15 -19.05 -9.76 8.26
N GLN A 16 -18.19 -9.45 9.24
CA GLN A 16 -17.87 -8.07 9.62
C GLN A 16 -16.85 -7.49 8.64
N ALA A 17 -17.29 -6.60 7.77
CA ALA A 17 -16.42 -5.94 6.79
C ALA A 17 -15.67 -4.75 7.38
N LEU A 18 -16.30 -3.99 8.30
CA LEU A 18 -15.69 -2.88 9.03
C LEU A 18 -16.10 -2.93 10.50
N GLY A 19 -15.14 -2.72 11.40
CA GLY A 19 -15.33 -2.74 12.84
C GLY A 19 -14.70 -1.52 13.49
N ASP A 20 -15.50 -0.49 13.77
CA ASP A 20 -15.10 0.72 14.47
C ASP A 20 -13.99 1.53 13.75
N VAL A 21 -14.17 1.79 12.46
CA VAL A 21 -13.21 2.55 11.67
C VAL A 21 -13.41 4.05 11.89
N SER A 22 -12.37 4.72 12.37
CA SER A 22 -12.30 6.17 12.51
C SER A 22 -11.04 6.71 11.83
N LEU A 23 -11.18 7.80 11.05
CA LEU A 23 -10.08 8.37 10.28
C LEU A 23 -10.40 9.83 9.93
N ASP A 24 -9.40 10.71 10.07
CA ASP A 24 -9.44 12.09 9.60
C ASP A 24 -8.59 12.25 8.34
N ILE A 25 -9.14 12.90 7.32
CA ILE A 25 -8.49 13.17 6.04
C ILE A 25 -8.52 14.67 5.79
N GLU A 26 -7.35 15.26 5.63
CA GLU A 26 -7.20 16.68 5.42
C GLU A 26 -7.62 17.08 3.99
N SER A 27 -7.98 18.35 3.83
CA SER A 27 -8.31 18.89 2.50
C SER A 27 -7.08 18.89 1.59
N GLY A 28 -7.22 18.35 0.39
CA GLY A 28 -6.13 18.28 -0.60
C GLY A 28 -5.13 17.14 -0.34
N GLU A 29 -5.39 16.23 0.57
CA GLU A 29 -4.51 15.10 0.89
C GLU A 29 -4.74 13.93 -0.08
N LEU A 30 -3.66 13.23 -0.43
CA LEU A 30 -3.68 12.00 -1.20
C LEU A 30 -3.43 10.80 -0.27
N ILE A 31 -4.48 10.04 0.00
CA ILE A 31 -4.45 8.90 0.94
C ILE A 31 -4.51 7.57 0.22
N ALA A 32 -3.68 6.63 0.64
CA ALA A 32 -3.78 5.23 0.28
C ALA A 32 -4.45 4.41 1.38
N LEU A 33 -5.54 3.70 1.05
CA LEU A 33 -6.06 2.62 1.88
C LEU A 33 -5.36 1.33 1.46
N LEU A 34 -4.45 0.83 2.29
CA LEU A 34 -3.58 -0.31 2.02
C LEU A 34 -3.93 -1.49 2.93
N GLY A 35 -3.89 -2.72 2.41
CA GLY A 35 -4.12 -3.92 3.21
C GLY A 35 -4.45 -5.14 2.35
N PRO A 36 -4.52 -6.34 2.94
CA PRO A 36 -4.84 -7.57 2.22
C PRO A 36 -6.24 -7.56 1.60
N SER A 37 -6.47 -8.45 0.65
CA SER A 37 -7.80 -8.62 0.04
C SER A 37 -8.83 -8.98 1.11
N GLY A 38 -10.02 -8.39 1.02
CA GLY A 38 -11.11 -8.65 1.97
C GLY A 38 -11.02 -7.92 3.32
N CYS A 39 -10.04 -7.05 3.56
CA CYS A 39 -9.92 -6.31 4.83
C CYS A 39 -10.82 -5.07 4.96
N GLY A 40 -11.73 -4.81 4.01
CA GLY A 40 -12.74 -3.75 4.12
C GLY A 40 -12.46 -2.45 3.35
N LYS A 41 -11.31 -2.29 2.67
CA LYS A 41 -10.92 -1.04 1.95
C LYS A 41 -11.96 -0.54 0.95
N THR A 42 -12.37 -1.39 0.00
CA THR A 42 -13.40 -1.06 -1.00
C THR A 42 -14.74 -0.77 -0.36
N THR A 43 -15.10 -1.47 0.73
CA THR A 43 -16.33 -1.21 1.49
C THR A 43 -16.29 0.18 2.10
N LEU A 44 -15.17 0.56 2.76
CA LEU A 44 -14.98 1.90 3.32
C LEU A 44 -15.06 2.96 2.22
N LEU A 45 -14.36 2.75 1.11
CA LEU A 45 -14.38 3.68 -0.03
C LEU A 45 -15.80 3.91 -0.57
N ARG A 46 -16.60 2.83 -0.69
CA ARG A 46 -18.01 2.91 -1.15
C ARG A 46 -18.91 3.61 -0.14
N ILE A 47 -18.68 3.44 1.16
CA ILE A 47 -19.43 4.16 2.21
C ILE A 47 -19.10 5.66 2.14
N ILE A 48 -17.84 6.05 1.97
CA ILE A 48 -17.45 7.45 1.77
C ILE A 48 -18.13 8.04 0.53
N ALA A 49 -18.21 7.26 -0.56
CA ALA A 49 -18.88 7.67 -1.79
C ALA A 49 -20.43 7.79 -1.66
N GLY A 50 -21.04 7.16 -0.65
CA GLY A 50 -22.50 6.99 -0.56
C GLY A 50 -23.06 5.94 -1.51
N LEU A 51 -22.20 5.03 -1.99
CA LEU A 51 -22.58 3.85 -2.79
C LEU A 51 -22.94 2.65 -1.92
N GLU A 52 -22.55 2.67 -0.66
CA GLU A 52 -22.89 1.68 0.36
C GLU A 52 -23.26 2.43 1.65
N THR A 53 -24.13 1.83 2.47
CA THR A 53 -24.56 2.41 3.74
C THR A 53 -23.84 1.74 4.91
N ALA A 54 -23.30 2.53 5.82
CA ALA A 54 -22.78 2.01 7.08
C ALA A 54 -23.94 1.56 7.99
N ASP A 55 -23.72 0.54 8.81
CA ASP A 55 -24.71 0.10 9.79
C ASP A 55 -24.68 0.99 11.04
N ARG A 56 -23.51 1.57 11.35
CA ARG A 56 -23.29 2.56 12.41
C ARG A 56 -22.14 3.50 12.05
N GLY A 57 -22.11 4.64 12.73
CA GLY A 57 -21.09 5.66 12.54
C GLY A 57 -21.53 6.77 11.60
N THR A 58 -20.65 7.75 11.39
CA THR A 58 -20.95 8.95 10.58
C THR A 58 -19.80 9.29 9.65
N ILE A 59 -20.15 9.89 8.51
CA ILE A 59 -19.21 10.50 7.55
C ILE A 59 -19.52 11.99 7.47
N LEU A 60 -18.52 12.81 7.77
CA LEU A 60 -18.65 14.26 7.64
C LEU A 60 -17.75 14.76 6.51
N PHE A 61 -18.25 15.67 5.69
CA PHE A 61 -17.49 16.40 4.68
C PHE A 61 -17.40 17.86 5.10
N SER A 62 -16.19 18.34 5.38
CA SER A 62 -15.95 19.70 5.90
C SER A 62 -16.83 20.04 7.13
N GLY A 63 -17.00 19.07 8.04
CA GLY A 63 -17.81 19.19 9.25
C GLY A 63 -19.32 18.97 9.07
N GLU A 64 -19.81 18.82 7.85
CA GLU A 64 -21.23 18.55 7.56
C GLU A 64 -21.49 17.04 7.47
N ASP A 65 -22.50 16.54 8.20
CA ASP A 65 -22.89 15.12 8.18
C ASP A 65 -23.48 14.74 6.82
N THR A 66 -22.78 13.87 6.11
CA THR A 66 -23.18 13.35 4.80
C THR A 66 -23.58 11.88 4.82
N THR A 67 -23.70 11.28 6.00
CA THR A 67 -23.93 9.83 6.18
C THR A 67 -25.13 9.33 5.36
N HIS A 68 -26.21 10.10 5.35
CA HIS A 68 -27.46 9.77 4.62
C HIS A 68 -27.67 10.59 3.35
N VAL A 69 -26.69 11.43 2.97
CA VAL A 69 -26.76 12.22 1.74
C VAL A 69 -26.57 11.31 0.53
N HIS A 70 -27.44 11.45 -0.46
CA HIS A 70 -27.40 10.65 -1.68
C HIS A 70 -26.08 10.88 -2.45
N VAL A 71 -25.53 9.85 -3.09
CA VAL A 71 -24.25 9.90 -3.83
C VAL A 71 -24.14 11.06 -4.82
N ARG A 72 -25.25 11.44 -5.47
CA ARG A 72 -25.29 12.56 -6.43
C ARG A 72 -25.00 13.93 -5.80
N GLU A 73 -25.29 14.07 -4.52
CA GLU A 73 -25.16 15.34 -3.77
C GLU A 73 -23.81 15.43 -3.01
N ARG A 74 -23.09 14.31 -2.86
CA ARG A 74 -21.81 14.28 -2.13
C ARG A 74 -20.65 14.95 -2.87
N GLN A 75 -20.82 15.30 -4.13
CA GLN A 75 -19.77 15.93 -4.96
C GLN A 75 -18.49 15.11 -5.03
N VAL A 76 -18.60 13.79 -5.13
CA VAL A 76 -17.48 12.87 -5.26
C VAL A 76 -17.34 12.36 -6.68
N GLY A 77 -16.10 12.23 -7.15
CA GLY A 77 -15.74 11.50 -8.37
C GLY A 77 -15.32 10.09 -7.99
N PHE A 78 -15.89 9.07 -8.62
CA PHE A 78 -15.56 7.68 -8.33
C PHE A 78 -15.03 6.95 -9.57
N VAL A 79 -13.88 6.29 -9.43
CA VAL A 79 -13.31 5.41 -10.45
C VAL A 79 -13.32 3.98 -9.94
N PHE A 80 -14.06 3.11 -10.62
CA PHE A 80 -14.20 1.70 -10.29
C PHE A 80 -12.99 0.88 -10.77
N GLN A 81 -12.69 -0.20 -10.11
CA GLN A 81 -11.61 -1.15 -10.41
C GLN A 81 -11.58 -1.60 -11.89
N HIS A 82 -12.74 -1.80 -12.51
CA HIS A 82 -12.87 -2.16 -13.92
C HIS A 82 -13.20 -0.96 -14.82
N TYR A 83 -12.92 0.28 -14.34
CA TYR A 83 -13.11 1.56 -15.03
C TYR A 83 -14.57 1.91 -15.35
N ALA A 84 -15.47 0.94 -15.50
CA ALA A 84 -16.90 1.06 -15.77
C ALA A 84 -17.22 2.06 -16.91
N LEU A 85 -16.42 2.08 -17.98
CA LEU A 85 -16.68 2.90 -19.17
C LEU A 85 -17.89 2.34 -19.94
N PHE A 86 -18.72 3.24 -20.48
CA PHE A 86 -19.83 2.89 -21.33
C PHE A 86 -19.31 2.41 -22.69
N ARG A 87 -19.44 1.10 -22.94
CA ARG A 87 -18.82 0.44 -24.12
C ARG A 87 -19.37 0.91 -25.46
N HIS A 88 -20.62 1.39 -25.47
CA HIS A 88 -21.35 1.87 -26.64
C HIS A 88 -21.14 3.36 -26.93
N MET A 89 -20.40 4.06 -26.07
CA MET A 89 -20.07 5.47 -26.18
C MET A 89 -18.60 5.66 -26.54
N THR A 90 -18.30 6.69 -27.32
CA THR A 90 -16.93 7.12 -27.59
C THR A 90 -16.23 7.60 -26.31
N VAL A 91 -14.93 7.83 -26.36
CA VAL A 91 -14.16 8.45 -25.29
C VAL A 91 -14.74 9.83 -24.95
N PHE A 92 -15.00 10.67 -25.95
CA PHE A 92 -15.62 11.96 -25.78
C PHE A 92 -16.96 11.87 -25.04
N GLU A 93 -17.84 10.98 -25.50
CA GLU A 93 -19.16 10.79 -24.88
C GLU A 93 -19.10 10.27 -23.43
N ASN A 94 -18.14 9.37 -23.16
CA ASN A 94 -17.90 8.90 -21.79
C ASN A 94 -17.54 10.05 -20.85
N VAL A 95 -16.64 10.95 -21.26
CA VAL A 95 -16.23 12.10 -20.44
C VAL A 95 -17.34 13.14 -20.36
N ALA A 96 -18.05 13.39 -21.45
CA ALA A 96 -19.18 14.34 -21.51
C ALA A 96 -20.41 13.89 -20.71
N PHE A 97 -20.54 12.59 -20.41
CA PHE A 97 -21.76 12.00 -19.86
C PHE A 97 -22.23 12.71 -18.59
N GLY A 98 -21.34 12.88 -17.61
CA GLY A 98 -21.67 13.52 -16.33
C GLY A 98 -22.17 14.95 -16.48
N LEU A 99 -21.64 15.69 -17.45
CA LEU A 99 -22.08 17.06 -17.76
C LEU A 99 -23.47 17.08 -18.44
N ARG A 100 -23.73 16.13 -19.34
CA ARG A 100 -25.00 16.05 -20.08
C ARG A 100 -26.19 15.61 -19.25
N VAL A 101 -25.95 14.80 -18.20
CA VAL A 101 -27.05 14.34 -17.31
C VAL A 101 -27.41 15.32 -16.20
N LYS A 102 -26.69 16.45 -16.06
CA LYS A 102 -27.06 17.52 -15.13
C LYS A 102 -28.46 18.06 -15.44
N PRO A 103 -29.20 18.55 -14.43
CA PRO A 103 -30.49 19.25 -14.62
C PRO A 103 -30.32 20.37 -15.67
N ARG A 104 -31.39 20.67 -16.44
CA ARG A 104 -31.31 21.67 -17.51
C ARG A 104 -30.85 23.05 -17.04
N SER A 105 -31.14 23.43 -15.82
CA SER A 105 -30.71 24.68 -15.18
C SER A 105 -29.22 24.77 -14.91
N GLU A 106 -28.51 23.61 -14.77
CA GLU A 106 -27.10 23.50 -14.39
C GLU A 106 -26.25 22.95 -15.53
N ARG A 107 -26.88 22.51 -16.63
CA ARG A 107 -26.20 21.89 -17.76
C ARG A 107 -25.46 22.92 -18.59
N PRO A 108 -24.14 22.81 -18.77
CA PRO A 108 -23.41 23.67 -19.68
C PRO A 108 -23.90 23.50 -21.13
N SER A 109 -23.70 24.51 -21.96
CA SER A 109 -23.97 24.40 -23.40
C SER A 109 -23.06 23.33 -24.04
N GLU A 110 -23.47 22.79 -25.20
CA GLU A 110 -22.64 21.78 -25.92
C GLU A 110 -21.26 22.33 -26.29
N ALA A 111 -21.13 23.62 -26.56
CA ALA A 111 -19.84 24.26 -26.82
C ALA A 111 -18.94 24.24 -25.58
N GLN A 112 -19.49 24.54 -24.39
CA GLN A 112 -18.77 24.45 -23.12
C GLN A 112 -18.41 23.00 -22.77
N ILE A 113 -19.33 22.05 -23.00
CA ILE A 113 -19.06 20.63 -22.78
C ILE A 113 -17.91 20.18 -23.68
N LYS A 114 -17.95 20.54 -24.99
CA LYS A 114 -16.88 20.20 -25.92
C LYS A 114 -15.53 20.76 -25.46
N HIS A 115 -15.48 22.01 -25.06
CA HIS A 115 -14.26 22.63 -24.56
C HIS A 115 -13.71 21.90 -23.33
N LYS A 116 -14.57 21.66 -22.32
CA LYS A 116 -14.18 21.00 -21.07
C LYS A 116 -13.73 19.56 -21.30
N VAL A 117 -14.38 18.81 -22.18
CA VAL A 117 -13.95 17.45 -22.52
C VAL A 117 -12.57 17.43 -23.15
N HIS A 118 -12.30 18.28 -24.11
CA HIS A 118 -10.96 18.35 -24.75
C HIS A 118 -9.89 18.83 -23.77
N GLU A 119 -10.20 19.78 -22.89
CA GLU A 119 -9.31 20.17 -21.80
C GLU A 119 -8.92 18.98 -20.92
N LEU A 120 -9.91 18.18 -20.47
CA LEU A 120 -9.68 17.00 -19.65
C LEU A 120 -8.96 15.88 -20.39
N LEU A 121 -9.28 15.65 -21.65
CA LEU A 121 -8.58 14.67 -22.49
C LEU A 121 -7.13 15.07 -22.72
N SER A 122 -6.84 16.36 -22.87
CA SER A 122 -5.48 16.90 -22.95
C SER A 122 -4.74 16.75 -21.62
N LEU A 123 -5.41 17.01 -20.49
CA LEU A 123 -4.86 16.81 -19.14
C LEU A 123 -4.40 15.37 -18.92
N VAL A 124 -5.19 14.38 -19.38
CA VAL A 124 -4.84 12.97 -19.32
C VAL A 124 -3.98 12.49 -20.50
N GLN A 125 -3.59 13.39 -21.42
CA GLN A 125 -2.74 13.16 -22.60
C GLN A 125 -3.36 12.18 -23.62
N LEU A 126 -4.67 12.20 -23.78
CA LEU A 126 -5.41 11.26 -24.65
C LEU A 126 -6.43 11.99 -25.57
N ASP A 127 -6.24 13.27 -25.88
CA ASP A 127 -7.17 14.07 -26.70
C ASP A 127 -7.37 13.46 -28.11
N TRP A 128 -6.31 12.88 -28.68
CA TRP A 128 -6.32 12.21 -29.98
C TRP A 128 -7.17 10.92 -30.03
N LEU A 129 -7.68 10.47 -28.89
CA LEU A 129 -8.56 9.27 -28.78
C LEU A 129 -10.04 9.64 -28.64
N ALA A 130 -10.43 10.91 -28.75
CA ALA A 130 -11.79 11.38 -28.46
C ALA A 130 -12.89 10.57 -29.18
N ASP A 131 -12.66 10.20 -30.43
CA ASP A 131 -13.62 9.45 -31.26
C ASP A 131 -13.51 7.91 -31.15
N ARG A 132 -12.58 7.39 -30.34
CA ARG A 132 -12.39 5.94 -30.13
C ARG A 132 -13.39 5.40 -29.10
N TYR A 133 -13.66 4.10 -29.22
CA TYR A 133 -14.48 3.36 -28.25
C TYR A 133 -13.60 2.66 -27.19
N PRO A 134 -14.11 2.37 -25.99
CA PRO A 134 -13.36 1.71 -24.92
C PRO A 134 -12.71 0.38 -25.33
N SER A 135 -13.30 -0.36 -26.27
CA SER A 135 -12.74 -1.61 -26.79
C SER A 135 -11.44 -1.43 -27.58
N GLN A 136 -11.18 -0.22 -28.05
CA GLN A 136 -9.99 0.13 -28.86
C GLN A 136 -8.85 0.69 -28.00
N LEU A 137 -9.02 0.73 -26.67
CA LEU A 137 -8.08 1.34 -25.72
C LEU A 137 -7.27 0.28 -24.97
N SER A 138 -6.03 0.59 -24.62
CA SER A 138 -5.26 -0.17 -23.64
C SER A 138 -5.85 -0.04 -22.23
N GLY A 139 -5.44 -0.89 -21.28
CA GLY A 139 -5.85 -0.81 -19.87
C GLY A 139 -5.57 0.56 -19.27
N GLY A 140 -4.33 1.07 -19.38
CA GLY A 140 -3.94 2.38 -18.87
C GLY A 140 -4.68 3.55 -19.54
N GLN A 141 -4.99 3.44 -20.85
CA GLN A 141 -5.81 4.45 -21.53
C GLN A 141 -7.23 4.45 -20.98
N ARG A 142 -7.87 3.28 -20.82
CA ARG A 142 -9.21 3.18 -20.22
C ARG A 142 -9.27 3.80 -18.83
N GLN A 143 -8.24 3.58 -18.03
CA GLN A 143 -8.15 4.15 -16.68
C GLN A 143 -8.07 5.68 -16.71
N ARG A 144 -7.18 6.25 -17.52
CA ARG A 144 -7.07 7.71 -17.66
C ARG A 144 -8.37 8.34 -18.15
N ILE A 145 -9.09 7.68 -19.06
CA ILE A 145 -10.42 8.15 -19.51
C ILE A 145 -11.46 8.07 -18.38
N ALA A 146 -11.46 7.00 -17.58
CA ALA A 146 -12.35 6.89 -16.42
C ALA A 146 -12.09 8.01 -15.41
N LEU A 147 -10.82 8.37 -15.22
CA LEU A 147 -10.44 9.51 -14.36
C LEU A 147 -10.88 10.85 -14.96
N ALA A 148 -10.65 11.08 -16.26
CA ALA A 148 -11.15 12.28 -16.95
C ALA A 148 -12.68 12.42 -16.82
N ARG A 149 -13.43 11.31 -16.94
CA ARG A 149 -14.86 11.27 -16.71
C ARG A 149 -15.25 11.64 -15.27
N ALA A 150 -14.51 11.13 -14.29
CA ALA A 150 -14.75 11.46 -12.87
C ALA A 150 -14.46 12.93 -12.58
N LEU A 151 -13.44 13.51 -13.19
CA LEU A 151 -13.04 14.93 -13.05
C LEU A 151 -13.99 15.89 -13.79
N ALA A 152 -14.71 15.42 -14.82
CA ALA A 152 -15.60 16.27 -15.62
C ALA A 152 -16.70 16.97 -14.80
N VAL A 153 -17.16 16.34 -13.73
CA VAL A 153 -18.17 16.90 -12.83
C VAL A 153 -17.60 17.83 -11.76
N GLU A 154 -16.29 18.09 -11.79
CA GLU A 154 -15.57 18.93 -10.83
C GLU A 154 -15.77 18.50 -9.38
N PRO A 155 -15.39 17.25 -9.06
CA PRO A 155 -15.58 16.71 -7.73
C PRO A 155 -14.69 17.40 -6.71
N LYS A 156 -15.15 17.50 -5.45
CA LYS A 156 -14.35 17.97 -4.33
C LYS A 156 -13.51 16.86 -3.71
N VAL A 157 -13.89 15.61 -3.93
CA VAL A 157 -13.19 14.40 -3.48
C VAL A 157 -13.11 13.40 -4.63
N LEU A 158 -11.96 12.79 -4.82
CA LEU A 158 -11.72 11.75 -5.81
C LEU A 158 -11.48 10.41 -5.12
N LEU A 159 -12.25 9.40 -5.49
CA LEU A 159 -12.21 8.06 -4.91
C LEU A 159 -11.85 7.05 -5.99
N LEU A 160 -10.74 6.32 -5.79
CA LEU A 160 -10.18 5.40 -6.78
C LEU A 160 -10.10 3.98 -6.20
N ASP A 161 -10.85 3.06 -6.77
CA ASP A 161 -10.87 1.65 -6.35
C ASP A 161 -9.87 0.85 -7.19
N GLU A 162 -8.73 0.47 -6.62
CA GLU A 162 -7.61 -0.24 -7.26
C GLU A 162 -7.18 0.36 -8.62
N PRO A 163 -6.77 1.64 -8.65
CA PRO A 163 -6.53 2.34 -9.90
C PRO A 163 -5.38 1.77 -10.73
N PHE A 164 -4.49 0.96 -10.17
CA PHE A 164 -3.32 0.43 -10.85
C PHE A 164 -3.43 -1.07 -11.15
N GLY A 165 -4.55 -1.69 -10.80
CA GLY A 165 -4.81 -3.11 -11.06
C GLY A 165 -4.86 -3.47 -12.55
N ALA A 166 -4.56 -4.73 -12.88
CA ALA A 166 -4.63 -5.29 -14.22
C ALA A 166 -3.79 -4.57 -15.31
N LEU A 167 -2.68 -3.92 -14.91
CA LEU A 167 -1.74 -3.24 -15.81
C LEU A 167 -0.38 -3.93 -15.75
N ASP A 168 0.35 -3.90 -16.89
CA ASP A 168 1.75 -4.30 -16.89
C ASP A 168 2.64 -3.37 -16.04
N ALA A 169 3.80 -3.87 -15.59
CA ALA A 169 4.67 -3.16 -14.64
C ALA A 169 5.13 -1.77 -15.14
N LYS A 170 5.40 -1.63 -16.45
CA LYS A 170 5.85 -0.36 -17.03
C LYS A 170 4.73 0.67 -17.03
N VAL A 171 3.54 0.29 -17.50
CA VAL A 171 2.36 1.16 -17.55
C VAL A 171 1.94 1.55 -16.12
N ARG A 172 2.00 0.61 -15.18
CA ARG A 172 1.71 0.87 -13.76
C ARG A 172 2.63 1.94 -13.18
N LYS A 173 3.94 1.83 -13.40
CA LYS A 173 4.92 2.82 -12.93
C LYS A 173 4.71 4.21 -13.55
N GLU A 174 4.42 4.27 -14.85
CA GLU A 174 4.12 5.53 -15.53
C GLU A 174 2.86 6.18 -14.97
N LEU A 175 1.83 5.36 -14.68
CA LEU A 175 0.55 5.82 -14.19
C LEU A 175 0.62 6.31 -12.72
N ARG A 176 1.40 5.65 -11.83
CA ARG A 176 1.66 6.12 -10.47
C ARG A 176 2.26 7.53 -10.49
N ARG A 177 3.31 7.73 -11.29
CA ARG A 177 3.96 9.05 -11.43
C ARG A 177 3.03 10.10 -12.02
N TRP A 178 2.18 9.69 -12.96
CA TRP A 178 1.22 10.58 -13.58
C TRP A 178 0.10 10.97 -12.59
N LEU A 179 -0.45 10.02 -11.82
CA LEU A 179 -1.47 10.30 -10.81
C LEU A 179 -0.93 11.25 -9.73
N ARG A 180 0.31 11.04 -9.27
CA ARG A 180 0.94 11.95 -8.30
C ARG A 180 1.02 13.37 -8.84
N ARG A 181 1.52 13.57 -10.06
CA ARG A 181 1.60 14.90 -10.67
C ARG A 181 0.22 15.54 -10.86
N LEU A 182 -0.76 14.74 -11.32
CA LEU A 182 -2.13 15.22 -11.48
C LEU A 182 -2.73 15.68 -10.16
N HIS A 183 -2.47 14.96 -9.08
CA HIS A 183 -2.90 15.36 -7.74
C HIS A 183 -2.24 16.67 -7.30
N ASP A 184 -0.93 16.82 -7.51
CA ASP A 184 -0.19 18.05 -7.19
C ASP A 184 -0.74 19.27 -7.96
N ASP A 185 -1.14 19.07 -9.22
CA ASP A 185 -1.71 20.12 -10.08
C ASP A 185 -3.13 20.52 -9.67
N LEU A 186 -3.97 19.56 -9.28
CA LEU A 186 -5.40 19.76 -8.99
C LEU A 186 -5.70 20.06 -7.51
N ASN A 187 -4.87 19.60 -6.60
CA ASN A 187 -5.03 19.70 -5.14
C ASN A 187 -6.43 19.25 -4.64
N VAL A 188 -6.97 18.18 -5.23
CA VAL A 188 -8.26 17.58 -4.87
C VAL A 188 -8.02 16.47 -3.86
N THR A 189 -8.75 16.46 -2.73
CA THR A 189 -8.69 15.37 -1.75
C THR A 189 -8.93 14.05 -2.44
N THR A 190 -7.96 13.14 -2.38
CA THR A 190 -7.98 11.90 -3.14
C THR A 190 -7.76 10.70 -2.22
N ILE A 191 -8.59 9.68 -2.34
CA ILE A 191 -8.43 8.40 -1.65
C ILE A 191 -8.33 7.30 -2.70
N PHE A 192 -7.30 6.49 -2.63
CA PHE A 192 -7.22 5.30 -3.47
C PHE A 192 -7.02 4.03 -2.64
N VAL A 193 -7.61 2.94 -3.14
CA VAL A 193 -7.47 1.60 -2.57
C VAL A 193 -6.39 0.85 -3.33
N THR A 194 -5.53 0.16 -2.62
CA THR A 194 -4.57 -0.77 -3.20
C THR A 194 -4.24 -1.91 -2.24
N HIS A 195 -3.77 -3.02 -2.76
CA HIS A 195 -3.14 -4.10 -2.02
C HIS A 195 -1.62 -4.16 -2.27
N ASP A 196 -1.10 -3.29 -3.15
CA ASP A 196 0.31 -3.19 -3.51
C ASP A 196 1.00 -2.12 -2.66
N GLN A 197 2.02 -2.53 -1.94
CA GLN A 197 2.78 -1.67 -1.02
C GLN A 197 3.52 -0.57 -1.76
N GLU A 198 4.14 -0.89 -2.92
CA GLU A 198 4.88 0.09 -3.71
C GLU A 198 3.97 1.23 -4.18
N GLU A 199 2.72 0.89 -4.56
CA GLU A 199 1.73 1.87 -4.99
C GLU A 199 1.41 2.86 -3.86
N ALA A 200 1.13 2.33 -2.65
CA ALA A 200 0.83 3.15 -1.50
C ALA A 200 2.02 4.03 -1.09
N LEU A 201 3.22 3.45 -1.00
CA LEU A 201 4.42 4.13 -0.51
C LEU A 201 4.99 5.17 -1.49
N GLU A 202 4.82 4.95 -2.82
CA GLU A 202 5.32 5.89 -3.85
C GLU A 202 4.36 7.06 -4.11
N VAL A 203 3.05 6.86 -3.94
CA VAL A 203 2.06 7.81 -4.43
C VAL A 203 1.43 8.65 -3.33
N ALA A 204 1.15 8.08 -2.16
CA ALA A 204 0.37 8.71 -1.12
C ALA A 204 1.17 9.72 -0.28
N ASP A 205 0.48 10.76 0.22
CA ASP A 205 0.98 11.61 1.30
C ASP A 205 0.90 10.89 2.63
N ARG A 206 -0.15 10.08 2.82
CA ARG A 206 -0.39 9.29 4.02
C ARG A 206 -0.99 7.92 3.68
N VAL A 207 -0.53 6.89 4.38
CA VAL A 207 -0.96 5.50 4.22
C VAL A 207 -1.79 5.10 5.42
N VAL A 208 -2.95 4.51 5.15
CA VAL A 208 -3.83 3.88 6.14
C VAL A 208 -3.74 2.38 5.94
N VAL A 209 -3.05 1.69 6.83
CA VAL A 209 -2.94 0.23 6.80
C VAL A 209 -4.15 -0.37 7.49
N MET A 210 -4.89 -1.20 6.74
CA MET A 210 -6.11 -1.86 7.22
C MET A 210 -5.94 -3.37 7.31
N ASN A 211 -6.52 -3.96 8.34
CA ASN A 211 -6.56 -5.40 8.53
C ASN A 211 -7.87 -5.81 9.20
N ARG A 212 -8.52 -6.87 8.73
CA ARG A 212 -9.75 -7.44 9.32
C ARG A 212 -10.82 -6.41 9.68
N GLY A 213 -11.02 -5.43 8.80
CA GLY A 213 -12.03 -4.39 8.98
C GLY A 213 -11.67 -3.27 9.95
N GLN A 214 -10.41 -3.18 10.38
CA GLN A 214 -9.92 -2.17 11.31
C GLN A 214 -8.72 -1.42 10.72
N VAL A 215 -8.44 -0.23 11.26
CA VAL A 215 -7.22 0.53 10.96
C VAL A 215 -6.12 0.07 11.93
N GLU A 216 -5.05 -0.47 11.39
CA GLU A 216 -3.86 -0.91 12.16
C GLU A 216 -2.89 0.24 12.41
N GLN A 217 -2.67 1.06 11.38
CA GLN A 217 -1.75 2.20 11.46
C GLN A 217 -2.10 3.25 10.43
N VAL A 218 -1.87 4.51 10.79
CA VAL A 218 -1.94 5.67 9.89
C VAL A 218 -0.63 6.44 10.02
N GLY A 219 -0.02 6.83 8.90
CA GLY A 219 1.21 7.62 8.92
C GLY A 219 1.70 7.96 7.51
N SER A 220 2.74 8.80 7.41
CA SER A 220 3.44 9.00 6.15
C SER A 220 4.05 7.68 5.65
N PRO A 221 4.35 7.54 4.34
CA PRO A 221 5.04 6.37 3.81
C PRO A 221 6.28 5.99 4.61
N GLN A 222 7.10 6.98 4.98
CA GLN A 222 8.29 6.77 5.78
C GLN A 222 7.96 6.26 7.20
N GLN A 223 6.95 6.86 7.87
CA GLN A 223 6.56 6.44 9.23
C GLN A 223 6.07 5.00 9.29
N VAL A 224 5.19 4.58 8.34
CA VAL A 224 4.68 3.20 8.36
C VAL A 224 5.75 2.18 8.00
N TRP A 225 6.75 2.57 7.18
CA TRP A 225 7.87 1.73 6.81
C TRP A 225 8.92 1.58 7.94
N GLU A 226 9.32 2.69 8.56
CA GLU A 226 10.40 2.72 9.56
C GLU A 226 9.93 2.39 10.97
N HIS A 227 8.66 2.73 11.28
CA HIS A 227 8.05 2.58 12.61
C HIS A 227 6.72 1.83 12.55
N PRO A 228 6.70 0.57 12.05
CA PRO A 228 5.49 -0.24 12.02
C PRO A 228 4.93 -0.45 13.43
N ALA A 229 3.62 -0.26 13.59
CA ALA A 229 2.95 -0.30 14.89
C ALA A 229 2.71 -1.73 15.40
N SER A 230 2.67 -2.71 14.50
CA SER A 230 2.40 -4.10 14.85
C SER A 230 3.22 -5.08 14.00
N PRO A 231 3.38 -6.34 14.45
CA PRO A 231 3.95 -7.42 13.65
C PRO A 231 3.29 -7.57 12.29
N PHE A 232 1.96 -7.39 12.25
CA PHE A 232 1.22 -7.43 11.01
C PHE A 232 1.69 -6.36 10.02
N VAL A 233 1.77 -5.09 10.46
CA VAL A 233 2.20 -4.00 9.59
C VAL A 233 3.63 -4.22 9.09
N TYR A 234 4.53 -4.68 9.98
CA TYR A 234 5.92 -4.96 9.63
C TYR A 234 6.03 -6.01 8.54
N GLY A 235 5.37 -7.17 8.73
CA GLY A 235 5.40 -8.28 7.76
C GLY A 235 4.59 -8.00 6.50
N PHE A 236 3.53 -7.20 6.60
CA PHE A 236 2.73 -6.84 5.44
C PHE A 236 3.46 -5.88 4.50
N LEU A 237 4.34 -5.03 4.99
CA LEU A 237 5.08 -4.04 4.18
C LEU A 237 6.36 -4.58 3.54
N GLY A 238 6.65 -5.86 3.59
CA GLY A 238 7.79 -6.46 2.89
C GLY A 238 8.23 -7.78 3.49
N ASP A 239 9.18 -8.45 2.81
CA ASP A 239 9.75 -9.69 3.27
C ASP A 239 10.47 -9.49 4.60
N VAL A 240 10.33 -10.45 5.52
CA VAL A 240 10.91 -10.38 6.85
C VAL A 240 11.39 -11.74 7.34
N ASN A 241 12.51 -11.75 8.04
CA ASN A 241 12.92 -12.87 8.86
C ASN A 241 12.33 -12.70 10.25
N LEU A 242 11.70 -13.76 10.75
CA LEU A 242 11.14 -13.81 12.11
C LEU A 242 12.03 -14.70 12.97
N PHE A 243 12.56 -14.13 14.04
CA PHE A 243 13.30 -14.86 15.05
C PHE A 243 12.58 -14.80 16.39
N HIS A 244 12.63 -15.91 17.13
CA HIS A 244 12.05 -15.98 18.47
C HIS A 244 13.15 -15.88 19.52
N GLY A 245 12.84 -15.26 20.65
CA GLY A 245 13.81 -15.12 21.74
C GLY A 245 13.21 -14.48 22.97
N ARG A 246 14.06 -13.89 23.81
CA ARG A 246 13.68 -13.27 25.08
C ARG A 246 14.25 -11.87 25.17
N ALA A 247 13.43 -10.92 25.57
CA ALA A 247 13.85 -9.54 25.84
C ALA A 247 14.27 -9.42 27.30
N HIS A 248 15.44 -8.83 27.54
CA HIS A 248 15.98 -8.61 28.87
C HIS A 248 16.82 -7.31 28.93
N GLU A 249 16.40 -6.36 29.76
CA GLU A 249 17.12 -5.10 30.06
C GLU A 249 17.62 -4.32 28.83
N GLY A 250 16.80 -4.25 27.76
CA GLY A 250 17.14 -3.52 26.55
C GLY A 250 17.97 -4.30 25.54
N GLU A 251 18.17 -5.59 25.76
CA GLU A 251 18.75 -6.54 24.82
C GLU A 251 17.74 -7.63 24.46
N MET A 252 17.83 -8.11 23.27
CA MET A 252 17.09 -9.25 22.78
C MET A 252 18.03 -10.42 22.55
N HIS A 253 17.76 -11.54 23.23
CA HIS A 253 18.51 -12.78 23.08
C HIS A 253 17.73 -13.69 22.12
N ILE A 254 18.20 -13.81 20.89
CA ILE A 254 17.65 -14.67 19.85
C ILE A 254 18.28 -16.04 19.99
N GLY A 255 17.47 -17.08 20.19
CA GLY A 255 17.91 -18.47 20.13
C GLY A 255 17.65 -19.04 18.74
N ILE A 256 18.70 -19.42 18.01
CA ILE A 256 18.60 -20.07 16.72
C ILE A 256 19.52 -21.28 16.73
N GLU A 257 18.94 -22.49 16.66
CA GLU A 257 19.70 -23.73 16.51
C GLU A 257 20.94 -23.83 17.45
N GLY A 258 20.71 -23.60 18.75
CA GLY A 258 21.79 -23.65 19.76
C GLY A 258 22.71 -22.43 19.83
N GLN A 259 22.53 -21.47 18.95
CA GLN A 259 23.26 -20.20 18.95
C GLN A 259 22.44 -19.13 19.69
N THR A 260 23.11 -18.24 20.41
CA THR A 260 22.48 -17.06 21.03
C THR A 260 23.08 -15.80 20.43
N VAL A 261 22.22 -15.02 19.79
CA VAL A 261 22.57 -13.73 19.19
C VAL A 261 21.90 -12.60 19.98
N ARG A 262 22.68 -11.57 20.31
CA ARG A 262 22.17 -10.39 21.00
C ARG A 262 21.87 -9.28 20.00
N VAL A 263 20.68 -8.70 20.13
CA VAL A 263 20.27 -7.53 19.36
C VAL A 263 19.82 -6.44 20.33
N ALA A 264 20.39 -5.24 20.18
CA ALA A 264 20.02 -4.10 21.01
C ALA A 264 18.55 -3.72 20.79
N SER A 265 17.81 -3.53 21.87
CA SER A 265 16.40 -3.12 21.86
C SER A 265 16.16 -2.07 22.96
N PRO A 266 16.69 -0.86 22.80
CA PRO A 266 16.67 0.17 23.86
C PRO A 266 15.27 0.61 24.26
N GLU A 267 14.26 0.34 23.45
CA GLU A 267 12.84 0.59 23.73
C GLU A 267 12.23 -0.37 24.76
N HIS A 268 12.93 -1.49 25.07
CA HIS A 268 12.47 -2.52 26.02
C HIS A 268 13.38 -2.65 27.24
N ARG A 269 13.96 -1.52 27.73
CA ARG A 269 14.86 -1.52 28.90
C ARG A 269 14.20 -1.97 30.21
N ASP A 270 12.89 -1.75 30.32
CA ASP A 270 12.13 -2.10 31.52
C ASP A 270 11.59 -3.54 31.49
N VAL A 271 11.90 -4.30 30.41
CA VAL A 271 11.42 -5.67 30.24
C VAL A 271 12.43 -6.64 30.84
N GLN A 272 11.95 -7.52 31.74
CA GLN A 272 12.76 -8.58 32.33
C GLN A 272 12.26 -9.95 31.85
N ASP A 273 13.10 -10.61 31.04
CA ASP A 273 12.94 -12.01 30.60
C ASP A 273 11.57 -12.37 29.97
N ALA A 274 11.04 -11.48 29.13
CA ALA A 274 9.78 -11.71 28.42
C ALA A 274 10.01 -12.37 27.07
N LYS A 275 9.08 -13.24 26.65
CA LYS A 275 9.07 -13.81 25.30
C LYS A 275 8.89 -12.65 24.29
N ALA A 276 9.69 -12.67 23.23
CA ALA A 276 9.60 -11.65 22.20
C ALA A 276 9.90 -12.23 20.81
N SER A 277 9.43 -11.54 19.81
CA SER A 277 9.68 -11.82 18.40
C SER A 277 10.51 -10.69 17.80
N VAL A 278 11.56 -11.06 17.09
CA VAL A 278 12.46 -10.13 16.39
C VAL A 278 12.22 -10.24 14.89
N TYR A 279 11.89 -9.14 14.29
CA TYR A 279 11.67 -9.01 12.85
C TYR A 279 12.85 -8.28 12.23
N VAL A 280 13.46 -8.90 11.22
CA VAL A 280 14.61 -8.34 10.49
C VAL A 280 14.33 -8.41 9.00
N ARG A 281 14.45 -7.28 8.30
CA ARG A 281 14.30 -7.28 6.84
C ARG A 281 15.53 -7.93 6.18
N PRO A 282 15.37 -8.62 5.05
CA PRO A 282 16.49 -9.25 4.34
C PRO A 282 17.65 -8.30 4.05
N HIS A 283 17.37 -7.03 3.73
CA HIS A 283 18.40 -6.02 3.46
C HIS A 283 19.02 -5.40 4.72
N ASP A 284 18.46 -5.65 5.91
CA ASP A 284 19.01 -5.23 7.20
C ASP A 284 19.90 -6.30 7.85
N LEU A 285 20.11 -7.43 7.17
CA LEU A 285 21.13 -8.41 7.56
C LEU A 285 22.48 -8.06 6.89
N ASP A 286 23.52 -7.93 7.71
CA ASP A 286 24.90 -7.92 7.23
C ASP A 286 25.37 -9.35 7.01
N VAL A 287 26.05 -9.60 5.89
CA VAL A 287 26.49 -10.95 5.47
C VAL A 287 27.97 -10.94 5.22
N ARG A 288 28.70 -11.82 5.92
CA ARG A 288 30.14 -12.03 5.72
C ARG A 288 30.53 -13.50 5.88
N ARG A 289 31.74 -13.86 5.48
CA ARG A 289 32.25 -15.22 5.75
C ARG A 289 32.35 -15.45 7.25
N TYR A 290 31.93 -16.61 7.70
CA TYR A 290 32.07 -17.01 9.10
C TYR A 290 33.57 -17.29 9.43
N THR A 291 34.02 -16.76 10.57
CA THR A 291 35.30 -17.09 11.19
C THR A 291 35.04 -17.60 12.60
N HIS A 292 35.71 -18.67 12.98
CA HIS A 292 35.47 -19.28 14.30
C HIS A 292 35.69 -18.28 15.44
N GLY A 293 34.65 -18.14 16.29
CA GLY A 293 34.59 -17.19 17.40
C GLY A 293 33.86 -15.88 17.10
N ASP A 294 33.36 -15.68 15.88
CA ASP A 294 32.54 -14.54 15.56
C ASP A 294 31.12 -14.68 16.19
N GLU A 295 30.59 -13.55 16.70
CA GLU A 295 29.22 -13.47 17.23
C GLU A 295 28.23 -13.11 16.12
N GLY A 296 27.17 -13.90 15.94
CA GLY A 296 26.12 -13.69 14.94
C GLY A 296 25.37 -15.00 14.64
N ILE A 297 24.50 -14.96 13.65
CA ILE A 297 23.78 -16.14 13.17
C ILE A 297 24.67 -16.85 12.14
N VAL A 298 25.13 -18.05 12.45
CA VAL A 298 25.90 -18.87 11.51
C VAL A 298 24.92 -19.66 10.65
N ALA A 299 25.01 -19.48 9.34
CA ALA A 299 24.10 -20.10 8.39
C ALA A 299 24.82 -20.57 7.12
N GLN A 300 24.36 -21.65 6.52
CA GLN A 300 24.84 -22.15 5.24
C GLN A 300 24.05 -21.55 4.08
N LEU A 301 24.75 -21.02 3.09
CA LEU A 301 24.16 -20.51 1.85
C LEU A 301 23.64 -21.68 1.01
N THR A 302 22.32 -21.78 0.86
CA THR A 302 21.69 -22.85 0.07
C THR A 302 21.38 -22.44 -1.34
N ARG A 303 21.09 -21.14 -1.55
CA ARG A 303 20.77 -20.59 -2.86
C ARG A 303 21.16 -19.13 -2.96
N ALA A 304 21.69 -18.72 -4.11
CA ALA A 304 21.97 -17.33 -4.43
C ALA A 304 21.34 -16.95 -5.77
N ILE A 305 20.53 -15.88 -5.80
CA ILE A 305 19.90 -15.35 -7.00
C ILE A 305 20.38 -13.92 -7.20
N VAL A 306 21.20 -13.69 -8.24
CA VAL A 306 21.70 -12.35 -8.57
C VAL A 306 20.88 -11.79 -9.74
N VAL A 307 20.16 -10.69 -9.50
CA VAL A 307 19.36 -10.02 -10.53
C VAL A 307 19.63 -8.51 -10.48
N GLY A 308 20.23 -8.01 -11.55
CA GLY A 308 20.61 -6.59 -11.62
C GLY A 308 21.58 -6.19 -10.51
N PRO A 309 21.28 -5.13 -9.73
CA PRO A 309 22.18 -4.63 -8.71
C PRO A 309 22.13 -5.40 -7.38
N THR A 310 21.29 -6.43 -7.26
CA THR A 310 20.96 -7.08 -5.99
C THR A 310 21.19 -8.59 -6.06
N ALA A 311 21.78 -9.15 -5.01
CA ALA A 311 21.85 -10.58 -4.74
C ALA A 311 20.89 -10.94 -3.59
N ARG A 312 19.98 -11.89 -3.82
CA ARG A 312 19.12 -12.50 -2.81
C ARG A 312 19.71 -13.83 -2.41
N LEU A 313 19.88 -14.04 -1.13
CA LEU A 313 20.49 -15.21 -0.53
C LEU A 313 19.46 -15.94 0.33
N GLU A 314 19.30 -17.24 0.10
CA GLU A 314 18.55 -18.14 0.97
C GLU A 314 19.54 -18.95 1.78
N LEU A 315 19.43 -18.89 3.10
CA LEU A 315 20.36 -19.51 4.04
C LEU A 315 19.58 -20.37 5.04
N ILE A 316 20.24 -21.39 5.56
CA ILE A 316 19.72 -22.23 6.62
C ILE A 316 20.67 -22.15 7.81
N ALA A 317 20.13 -21.89 9.02
CA ALA A 317 20.94 -21.84 10.23
C ALA A 317 21.64 -23.19 10.47
N VAL A 318 22.85 -23.15 11.01
CA VAL A 318 23.67 -24.35 11.25
C VAL A 318 23.68 -24.67 12.74
N GLU A 319 23.28 -25.90 13.12
CA GLU A 319 23.42 -26.44 14.47
C GLU A 319 24.67 -27.34 14.55
N GLY A 320 25.71 -26.85 15.22
CA GLY A 320 27.01 -27.52 15.21
C GLY A 320 27.60 -27.54 13.79
N ASP A 321 27.88 -28.72 13.24
CA ASP A 321 28.44 -28.89 11.89
C ASP A 321 27.37 -29.28 10.83
N SER A 322 26.08 -29.28 11.17
CA SER A 322 25.01 -29.70 10.27
C SER A 322 23.95 -28.61 10.09
N PRO A 323 23.46 -28.38 8.85
CA PRO A 323 22.38 -27.44 8.62
C PRO A 323 21.05 -27.95 9.19
N SER A 324 20.29 -27.05 9.83
CA SER A 324 18.93 -27.32 10.26
C SER A 324 17.96 -27.32 9.07
N GLN A 325 16.88 -28.06 9.14
CA GLN A 325 15.87 -28.08 8.07
C GLN A 325 14.67 -27.14 8.33
N GLU A 326 14.62 -26.40 9.43
CA GLU A 326 13.34 -25.78 9.87
C GLU A 326 13.15 -24.32 9.51
N GLN A 327 14.21 -23.52 9.34
CA GLN A 327 14.05 -22.09 9.09
C GLN A 327 14.96 -21.57 7.97
N ILE A 328 14.35 -21.13 6.87
CA ILE A 328 15.04 -20.38 5.81
C ILE A 328 15.20 -18.93 6.27
N ILE A 329 16.43 -18.42 6.21
CA ILE A 329 16.76 -17.03 6.44
C ILE A 329 17.05 -16.39 5.09
N GLU A 330 16.37 -15.29 4.80
CA GLU A 330 16.60 -14.52 3.57
C GLU A 330 17.50 -13.32 3.85
N ALA A 331 18.52 -13.13 3.03
CA ALA A 331 19.34 -11.93 3.06
C ALA A 331 19.41 -11.28 1.68
N GLN A 332 19.52 -9.96 1.66
CA GLN A 332 19.65 -9.18 0.44
C GLN A 332 20.84 -8.25 0.53
N ILE A 333 21.81 -8.43 -0.39
CA ILE A 333 23.03 -7.64 -0.45
C ILE A 333 23.23 -7.05 -1.84
N PRO A 334 24.10 -6.02 -2.02
CA PRO A 334 24.53 -5.57 -3.33
C PRO A 334 25.20 -6.70 -4.13
N ALA A 335 24.91 -6.79 -5.43
CA ALA A 335 25.52 -7.78 -6.31
C ALA A 335 27.07 -7.65 -6.34
N SER A 336 27.58 -6.41 -6.25
CA SER A 336 29.03 -6.16 -6.13
C SER A 336 29.64 -6.84 -4.90
N GLN A 337 28.99 -6.70 -3.73
CA GLN A 337 29.44 -7.37 -2.50
C GLN A 337 29.45 -8.89 -2.65
N PHE A 338 28.40 -9.47 -3.30
CA PHE A 338 28.34 -10.90 -3.54
C PHE A 338 29.53 -11.41 -4.36
N TYR A 339 29.86 -10.72 -5.45
CA TYR A 339 30.99 -11.09 -6.30
C TYR A 339 32.35 -10.81 -5.66
N ASP A 340 32.53 -9.67 -4.99
CA ASP A 340 33.78 -9.29 -4.34
C ASP A 340 34.17 -10.25 -3.20
N GLN A 341 33.16 -10.74 -2.46
CA GLN A 341 33.33 -11.74 -1.41
C GLN A 341 33.46 -13.17 -1.95
N GLY A 342 33.13 -13.40 -3.22
CA GLY A 342 33.18 -14.70 -3.87
C GLY A 342 32.32 -15.76 -3.18
N PHE A 343 31.12 -15.38 -2.72
CA PHE A 343 30.20 -16.31 -2.07
C PHE A 343 29.71 -17.38 -3.06
N ALA A 344 29.62 -18.63 -2.57
CA ALA A 344 29.13 -19.77 -3.32
C ALA A 344 28.15 -20.60 -2.47
N GLU A 345 27.24 -21.30 -3.14
CA GLU A 345 26.33 -22.24 -2.47
C GLU A 345 27.14 -23.30 -1.71
N GLY A 346 26.76 -23.56 -0.48
CA GLY A 346 27.49 -24.42 0.47
C GLY A 346 28.41 -23.64 1.41
N ASP A 347 28.73 -22.37 1.15
CA ASP A 347 29.54 -21.55 2.06
C ASP A 347 28.82 -21.35 3.41
N THR A 348 29.59 -21.38 4.49
CA THR A 348 29.13 -20.99 5.82
C THR A 348 29.36 -19.50 6.01
N LEU A 349 28.28 -18.78 6.22
CA LEU A 349 28.24 -17.32 6.35
C LEU A 349 27.80 -16.91 7.76
N LEU A 350 28.20 -15.73 8.17
CA LEU A 350 27.76 -15.07 9.38
C LEU A 350 26.78 -13.97 9.02
N LEU A 351 25.61 -13.98 9.67
CA LEU A 351 24.57 -12.98 9.53
C LEU A 351 24.48 -12.16 10.80
N THR A 352 24.49 -10.83 10.67
CA THR A 352 24.34 -9.92 11.80
C THR A 352 23.24 -8.90 11.50
N PRO A 353 22.17 -8.81 12.31
CA PRO A 353 21.14 -7.79 12.16
C PRO A 353 21.73 -6.39 12.39
N ARG A 354 21.66 -5.52 11.37
CA ARG A 354 21.98 -4.09 11.49
C ARG A 354 20.84 -3.28 12.07
N LYS A 355 19.62 -3.68 11.72
CA LYS A 355 18.37 -3.08 12.19
C LYS A 355 17.37 -4.20 12.42
N ALA A 356 16.71 -4.16 13.56
CA ALA A 356 15.68 -5.13 13.93
C ALA A 356 14.52 -4.42 14.63
N ARG A 357 13.32 -5.00 14.52
CA ARG A 357 12.16 -4.58 15.27
C ARG A 357 11.74 -5.69 16.23
N VAL A 358 11.62 -5.34 17.50
CA VAL A 358 11.25 -6.26 18.57
C VAL A 358 9.81 -6.04 18.97
N PHE A 359 9.04 -7.11 19.07
CA PHE A 359 7.70 -7.10 19.63
C PHE A 359 7.65 -8.07 20.79
N VAL A 360 7.41 -7.55 21.97
CA VAL A 360 7.29 -8.34 23.21
C VAL A 360 5.86 -8.88 23.29
N ALA A 361 5.72 -10.17 23.62
CA ALA A 361 4.41 -10.75 23.86
C ALA A 361 3.76 -10.11 25.08
N ALA A 362 2.52 -9.63 24.92
CA ALA A 362 1.76 -9.02 26.01
C ALA A 362 1.33 -10.05 27.05
#